data_0c48372827ca584bcdff45da8fb7763a
#
_entry.id   0c48372827ca584bcdff45da8fb7763a
#
_cell.length_a   1.000
_cell.length_b   1.000
_cell.length_c   1.000
_cell.angle_alpha   90.00
_cell.angle_beta   90.00
_cell.angle_gamma   90.00
#
_symmetry.space_group_name_H-M   'P 1'
#
loop_
_entity.id
_entity.type
_entity.pdbx_description
1 polymer ?
#
loop_
_entity_poly.entity_id
_entity_poly.type
_entity_poly.pdbx_seq_one_letter_code
_entity_poly.pdbx_strand_id
1 'polypeptide(L)'
;MDCIALLQWALPQLGLQWSGFRKVQRQVCKRLKRRITELQLDNFAAYRARLAVDAAEWIILDQCCHITISRFFRDKGLFETLRRRVLPEIAVRAKREQRDARIWSAGCASGEEPYSLKILWDLEIADLFPEVSVSIIATDIDNTMLARAREGCFKATSLHDLPPHLVGQAFDHVGSLFCIRPRHRKAIDFRYQDLRLETPTAVFDLILCRYVAFTYFVPPLQNRILTQILDRLSPDGYVVVGAHERIAAVETPLLRLDDSLQIFRKSTSAR
;
A
#
# COMPACT_ATOMS: atom_id res chain seq x y z
N MET A 1 -2.69 17.24 29.15
CA MET A 1 -2.36 16.97 27.74
C MET A 1 -3.47 16.15 27.14
N ASP A 2 -3.96 16.50 25.97
CA ASP A 2 -4.94 15.70 25.22
C ASP A 2 -4.24 14.75 24.20
N CYS A 3 -5.04 13.94 23.50
CA CYS A 3 -4.51 12.98 22.51
C CYS A 3 -3.81 13.66 21.34
N ILE A 4 -4.31 14.80 20.89
CA ILE A 4 -3.73 15.52 19.74
C ILE A 4 -2.35 16.04 20.08
N ALA A 5 -2.20 16.66 21.25
CA ALA A 5 -0.92 17.15 21.73
C ALA A 5 0.09 16.00 21.95
N LEU A 6 -0.36 14.83 22.42
CA LEU A 6 0.48 13.64 22.50
C LEU A 6 0.96 13.21 21.11
N LEU A 7 0.05 13.08 20.12
CA LEU A 7 0.40 12.66 18.76
C LEU A 7 1.34 13.65 18.09
N GLN A 8 1.10 14.95 18.19
CA GLN A 8 1.98 15.98 17.62
C GLN A 8 3.40 15.91 18.18
N TRP A 9 3.55 15.52 19.45
CA TRP A 9 4.85 15.33 20.08
C TRP A 9 5.50 14.00 19.70
N ALA A 10 4.73 12.90 19.62
CA ALA A 10 5.26 11.57 19.45
C ALA A 10 5.53 11.19 17.97
N LEU A 11 4.67 11.59 17.04
CA LEU A 11 4.76 11.18 15.64
C LEU A 11 6.12 11.50 14.99
N PRO A 12 6.73 12.69 15.17
CA PRO A 12 8.05 12.96 14.59
C PRO A 12 9.15 12.00 15.07
N GLN A 13 9.06 11.49 16.31
CA GLN A 13 10.01 10.54 16.87
C GLN A 13 9.89 9.14 16.23
N LEU A 14 8.72 8.82 15.65
CA LEU A 14 8.46 7.62 14.86
C LEU A 14 8.73 7.83 13.36
N GLY A 15 9.26 8.99 12.96
CA GLY A 15 9.41 9.34 11.55
C GLY A 15 8.10 9.65 10.84
N LEU A 16 7.03 9.96 11.60
CA LEU A 16 5.69 10.22 11.10
C LEU A 16 5.36 11.72 11.17
N GLN A 17 4.49 12.21 10.26
CA GLN A 17 4.06 13.60 10.24
C GLN A 17 2.58 13.77 10.63
N TRP A 18 2.30 14.73 11.48
CA TRP A 18 0.95 15.03 11.96
C TRP A 18 -0.06 15.33 10.84
N SER A 19 0.37 15.95 9.74
CA SER A 19 -0.50 16.28 8.60
C SER A 19 -1.26 15.07 8.05
N GLY A 20 -0.62 13.91 7.97
CA GLY A 20 -1.23 12.66 7.52
C GLY A 20 -2.30 12.12 8.47
N PHE A 21 -2.17 12.41 9.77
CA PHE A 21 -3.06 11.88 10.80
C PHE A 21 -4.31 12.72 11.06
N ARG A 22 -4.40 13.96 10.55
CA ARG A 22 -5.53 14.88 10.85
C ARG A 22 -6.90 14.26 10.60
N LYS A 23 -7.06 13.51 9.51
CA LYS A 23 -8.34 12.89 9.14
C LYS A 23 -8.64 11.59 9.89
N VAL A 24 -7.61 10.91 10.39
CA VAL A 24 -7.70 9.58 11.03
C VAL A 24 -7.39 9.60 12.53
N GLN A 25 -7.11 10.77 13.10
CA GLN A 25 -6.74 10.96 14.51
C GLN A 25 -7.71 10.30 15.48
N ARG A 26 -9.03 10.34 15.20
CA ARG A 26 -10.05 9.72 16.06
C ARG A 26 -9.82 8.21 16.24
N GLN A 27 -9.41 7.52 15.17
CA GLN A 27 -9.13 6.09 15.20
C GLN A 27 -7.89 5.81 16.04
N VAL A 28 -6.81 6.57 15.87
CA VAL A 28 -5.57 6.43 16.65
C VAL A 28 -5.84 6.75 18.11
N CYS A 29 -6.52 7.86 18.40
CA CYS A 29 -6.86 8.24 19.77
C CYS A 29 -7.76 7.20 20.47
N LYS A 30 -8.65 6.52 19.76
CA LYS A 30 -9.44 5.42 20.34
C LYS A 30 -8.55 4.24 20.75
N ARG A 31 -7.57 3.88 19.93
CA ARG A 31 -6.59 2.82 20.25
C ARG A 31 -5.73 3.20 21.45
N LEU A 32 -5.23 4.44 21.48
CA LEU A 32 -4.42 4.94 22.58
C LEU A 32 -5.20 5.03 23.91
N LYS A 33 -6.47 5.46 23.87
CA LYS A 33 -7.32 5.45 25.08
C LYS A 33 -7.47 4.03 25.64
N ARG A 34 -7.69 3.04 24.77
CA ARG A 34 -7.73 1.63 25.19
C ARG A 34 -6.42 1.21 25.84
N ARG A 35 -5.28 1.55 25.23
CA ARG A 35 -3.95 1.23 25.77
C ARG A 35 -3.71 1.88 27.14
N ILE A 36 -4.08 3.15 27.31
CA ILE A 36 -3.99 3.87 28.58
C ILE A 36 -4.79 3.15 29.68
N THR A 37 -6.00 2.70 29.35
CA THR A 37 -6.84 1.89 30.26
C THR A 37 -6.20 0.55 30.60
N GLU A 38 -5.65 -0.18 29.62
CA GLU A 38 -4.93 -1.45 29.82
C GLU A 38 -3.73 -1.29 30.77
N LEU A 39 -3.04 -0.15 30.69
CA LEU A 39 -1.91 0.20 31.55
C LEU A 39 -2.33 0.78 32.91
N GLN A 40 -3.62 0.94 33.18
CA GLN A 40 -4.17 1.58 34.37
C GLN A 40 -3.62 3.00 34.61
N LEU A 41 -3.42 3.76 33.51
CA LEU A 41 -2.95 5.14 33.58
C LEU A 41 -4.13 6.12 33.57
N ASP A 42 -3.99 7.26 34.25
CA ASP A 42 -5.07 8.23 34.39
C ASP A 42 -5.36 9.03 33.10
N ASN A 43 -4.31 9.32 32.31
CA ASN A 43 -4.44 10.27 31.21
C ASN A 43 -3.25 10.19 30.22
N PHE A 44 -3.32 10.98 29.13
CA PHE A 44 -2.25 11.06 28.12
C PHE A 44 -0.94 11.65 28.63
N ALA A 45 -0.94 12.45 29.72
CA ALA A 45 0.31 12.94 30.31
C ALA A 45 1.06 11.82 31.03
N ALA A 46 0.34 10.95 31.76
CA ALA A 46 0.91 9.76 32.37
C ALA A 46 1.45 8.78 31.31
N TYR A 47 0.73 8.62 30.18
CA TYR A 47 1.21 7.81 29.07
C TYR A 47 2.48 8.36 28.43
N ARG A 48 2.59 9.69 28.26
CA ARG A 48 3.83 10.32 27.80
C ARG A 48 5.00 10.08 28.77
N ALA A 49 4.75 10.15 30.07
CA ALA A 49 5.77 9.84 31.09
C ALA A 49 6.20 8.36 30.98
N ARG A 50 5.27 7.45 30.73
CA ARG A 50 5.58 6.03 30.47
C ARG A 50 6.48 5.85 29.24
N LEU A 51 6.19 6.52 28.13
CA LEU A 51 7.02 6.49 26.91
C LEU A 51 8.44 7.00 27.14
N ALA A 52 8.66 7.90 28.10
CA ALA A 52 9.99 8.42 28.41
C ALA A 52 10.92 7.37 29.06
N VAL A 53 10.35 6.34 29.72
CA VAL A 53 11.11 5.33 30.48
C VAL A 53 10.97 3.91 29.93
N ASP A 54 10.10 3.70 28.95
CA ASP A 54 9.81 2.37 28.39
C ASP A 54 9.91 2.39 26.87
N ALA A 55 11.04 1.92 26.35
CA ALA A 55 11.28 1.83 24.91
C ALA A 55 10.33 0.86 24.21
N ALA A 56 9.85 -0.20 24.89
CA ALA A 56 8.92 -1.16 24.30
C ALA A 56 7.54 -0.52 24.03
N GLU A 57 7.14 0.47 24.83
CA GLU A 57 5.86 1.14 24.66
C GLU A 57 5.81 2.01 23.38
N TRP A 58 6.96 2.45 22.86
CA TRP A 58 7.04 3.12 21.55
C TRP A 58 6.63 2.20 20.42
N ILE A 59 6.92 0.89 20.50
CA ILE A 59 6.48 -0.10 19.49
C ILE A 59 4.95 -0.19 19.52
N ILE A 60 4.34 -0.19 20.70
CA ILE A 60 2.87 -0.24 20.83
C ILE A 60 2.24 1.06 20.32
N LEU A 61 2.83 2.20 20.60
CA LEU A 61 2.39 3.48 20.06
C LEU A 61 2.46 3.50 18.54
N ASP A 62 3.54 3.03 17.94
CA ASP A 62 3.69 2.91 16.49
C ASP A 62 2.59 2.02 15.88
N GLN A 63 2.34 0.85 16.47
CA GLN A 63 1.24 -0.04 16.07
C GLN A 63 -0.13 0.64 16.15
N CYS A 64 -0.36 1.49 17.17
CA CYS A 64 -1.59 2.28 17.26
C CYS A 64 -1.74 3.28 16.11
N CYS A 65 -0.64 3.68 15.48
CA CYS A 65 -0.60 4.62 14.35
C CYS A 65 -0.75 3.93 12.99
N HIS A 66 -0.75 2.60 12.90
CA HIS A 66 -0.96 1.89 11.62
C HIS A 66 -2.39 2.11 11.12
N ILE A 67 -2.55 2.73 9.96
CA ILE A 67 -3.84 3.00 9.33
C ILE A 67 -4.07 2.01 8.20
N THR A 68 -5.08 1.17 8.35
CA THR A 68 -5.34 -0.01 7.51
C THR A 68 -6.65 0.12 6.72
N ILE A 69 -6.89 1.29 6.11
CA ILE A 69 -8.08 1.52 5.29
C ILE A 69 -7.80 1.05 3.86
N SER A 70 -8.37 -0.07 3.47
CA SER A 70 -8.24 -0.63 2.14
C SER A 70 -9.58 -1.07 1.57
N ARG A 71 -9.71 -1.12 0.24
CA ARG A 71 -10.83 -1.68 -0.52
C ARG A 71 -10.39 -2.02 -1.93
N PHE A 72 -11.10 -2.93 -2.58
CA PHE A 72 -10.88 -3.27 -3.98
C PHE A 72 -11.13 -2.05 -4.87
N PHE A 73 -10.29 -1.88 -5.90
CA PHE A 73 -10.41 -0.80 -6.90
C PHE A 73 -10.50 0.60 -6.29
N ARG A 74 -9.90 0.80 -5.13
CA ARG A 74 -9.81 2.12 -4.51
C ARG A 74 -9.21 3.12 -5.50
N ASP A 75 -9.94 4.22 -5.78
CA ASP A 75 -9.67 5.19 -6.84
C ASP A 75 -9.91 4.59 -8.24
N LYS A 76 -11.20 4.37 -8.57
CA LYS A 76 -11.65 3.69 -9.82
C LYS A 76 -10.94 4.16 -11.09
N GLY A 77 -10.76 5.47 -11.27
CA GLY A 77 -10.06 6.03 -12.44
C GLY A 77 -8.62 5.56 -12.55
N LEU A 78 -7.94 5.37 -11.43
CA LEU A 78 -6.60 4.79 -11.38
C LEU A 78 -6.62 3.35 -11.92
N PHE A 79 -7.48 2.48 -11.36
CA PHE A 79 -7.56 1.08 -11.79
C PHE A 79 -7.99 0.93 -13.24
N GLU A 80 -8.85 1.83 -13.74
CA GLU A 80 -9.22 1.86 -15.16
C GLU A 80 -8.02 2.21 -16.05
N THR A 81 -7.17 3.15 -15.65
CA THR A 81 -5.94 3.49 -16.39
C THR A 81 -4.91 2.36 -16.31
N LEU A 82 -4.77 1.71 -15.14
CA LEU A 82 -3.94 0.50 -15.01
C LEU A 82 -4.41 -0.58 -15.98
N ARG A 83 -5.71 -0.86 -16.04
CA ARG A 83 -6.33 -1.85 -16.90
C ARG A 83 -6.09 -1.57 -18.38
N ARG A 84 -6.37 -0.34 -18.84
CA ARG A 84 -6.40 0.01 -20.26
C ARG A 84 -5.02 0.32 -20.82
N ARG A 85 -4.09 0.75 -20.00
CA ARG A 85 -2.80 1.27 -20.48
C ARG A 85 -1.60 0.62 -19.81
N VAL A 86 -1.48 0.73 -18.48
CA VAL A 86 -0.24 0.37 -17.79
C VAL A 86 0.03 -1.14 -17.84
N LEU A 87 -0.97 -1.97 -17.49
CA LEU A 87 -0.79 -3.44 -17.48
C LEU A 87 -0.56 -4.01 -18.88
N PRO A 88 -1.29 -3.58 -19.94
CA PRO A 88 -0.97 -3.99 -21.32
C PRO A 88 0.45 -3.57 -21.78
N GLU A 89 0.89 -2.33 -21.48
CA GLU A 89 2.25 -1.88 -21.82
C GLU A 89 3.33 -2.72 -21.10
N ILE A 90 3.08 -3.09 -19.83
CA ILE A 90 3.96 -4.00 -19.09
C ILE A 90 3.97 -5.39 -19.71
N ALA A 91 2.82 -5.94 -20.11
CA ALA A 91 2.73 -7.26 -20.73
C ALA A 91 3.46 -7.31 -22.07
N VAL A 92 3.28 -6.30 -22.92
CA VAL A 92 4.02 -6.17 -24.22
C VAL A 92 5.53 -6.17 -23.97
N ARG A 93 6.01 -5.39 -22.98
CA ARG A 93 7.44 -5.32 -22.65
C ARG A 93 7.95 -6.65 -22.09
N ALA A 94 7.24 -7.25 -21.15
CA ALA A 94 7.61 -8.54 -20.56
C ALA A 94 7.68 -9.65 -21.61
N LYS A 95 6.71 -9.69 -22.56
CA LYS A 95 6.73 -10.59 -23.72
C LYS A 95 7.98 -10.40 -24.57
N ARG A 96 8.29 -9.15 -24.96
CA ARG A 96 9.48 -8.83 -25.75
C ARG A 96 10.77 -9.25 -25.07
N GLU A 97 10.82 -9.14 -23.74
CA GLU A 97 11.97 -9.47 -22.90
C GLU A 97 11.97 -10.94 -22.43
N GLN A 98 10.99 -11.73 -22.84
CA GLN A 98 10.81 -13.15 -22.49
C GLN A 98 10.88 -13.42 -20.98
N ARG A 99 10.18 -12.61 -20.20
CA ARG A 99 10.13 -12.70 -18.74
C ARG A 99 8.74 -12.45 -18.18
N ASP A 100 8.56 -12.74 -16.92
CA ASP A 100 7.35 -12.40 -16.18
C ASP A 100 7.28 -10.90 -15.89
N ALA A 101 6.05 -10.38 -15.81
CA ALA A 101 5.75 -9.07 -15.24
C ALA A 101 5.89 -9.11 -13.72
N ARG A 102 6.49 -8.06 -13.12
CA ARG A 102 6.73 -7.99 -11.67
C ARG A 102 6.09 -6.74 -11.09
N ILE A 103 5.27 -6.93 -10.06
CA ILE A 103 4.56 -5.85 -9.39
C ILE A 103 4.88 -5.85 -7.89
N TRP A 104 5.03 -4.67 -7.29
CA TRP A 104 5.14 -4.51 -5.85
C TRP A 104 4.02 -3.60 -5.34
N SER A 105 3.23 -4.11 -4.39
CA SER A 105 2.24 -3.35 -3.62
C SER A 105 2.82 -3.09 -2.22
N ALA A 106 3.28 -1.88 -1.97
CA ALA A 106 3.87 -1.45 -0.71
C ALA A 106 2.81 -0.85 0.22
N GLY A 107 2.62 -1.43 1.40
CA GLY A 107 1.53 -1.10 2.33
C GLY A 107 0.20 -1.70 1.88
N CYS A 108 0.20 -3.01 1.61
CA CYS A 108 -0.94 -3.71 1.01
C CYS A 108 -2.14 -3.94 1.96
N ALA A 109 -2.00 -3.66 3.24
CA ALA A 109 -3.00 -3.91 4.28
C ALA A 109 -3.58 -5.33 4.19
N SER A 110 -4.91 -5.47 4.12
CA SER A 110 -5.61 -6.76 4.02
C SER A 110 -5.67 -7.34 2.60
N GLY A 111 -4.89 -6.81 1.65
CA GLY A 111 -4.65 -7.44 0.35
C GLY A 111 -5.57 -7.00 -0.78
N GLU A 112 -6.50 -6.08 -0.56
CA GLU A 112 -7.45 -5.65 -1.59
C GLU A 112 -6.74 -5.06 -2.83
N GLU A 113 -5.64 -4.33 -2.66
CA GLU A 113 -4.88 -3.75 -3.78
C GLU A 113 -4.16 -4.81 -4.63
N PRO A 114 -3.29 -5.70 -4.07
CA PRO A 114 -2.66 -6.73 -4.88
C PRO A 114 -3.64 -7.72 -5.50
N TYR A 115 -4.75 -8.04 -4.82
CA TYR A 115 -5.81 -8.84 -5.42
C TYR A 115 -6.53 -8.11 -6.56
N SER A 116 -6.75 -6.81 -6.46
CA SER A 116 -7.31 -6.02 -7.57
C SER A 116 -6.44 -6.09 -8.82
N LEU A 117 -5.11 -5.98 -8.65
CA LEU A 117 -4.15 -6.11 -9.76
C LEU A 117 -4.15 -7.52 -10.34
N LYS A 118 -4.17 -8.55 -9.48
CA LYS A 118 -4.18 -9.94 -9.93
C LYS A 118 -5.47 -10.31 -10.67
N ILE A 119 -6.61 -9.85 -10.20
CA ILE A 119 -7.91 -10.04 -10.87
C ILE A 119 -7.90 -9.39 -12.25
N LEU A 120 -7.42 -8.15 -12.37
CA LEU A 120 -7.28 -7.48 -13.68
C LEU A 120 -6.35 -8.23 -14.59
N TRP A 121 -5.21 -8.68 -14.09
CA TRP A 121 -4.28 -9.46 -14.90
C TRP A 121 -4.91 -10.73 -15.43
N ASP A 122 -5.48 -11.53 -14.53
CA ASP A 122 -6.02 -12.85 -14.89
C ASP A 122 -7.24 -12.81 -15.80
N LEU A 123 -8.08 -11.79 -15.65
CA LEU A 123 -9.36 -11.73 -16.36
C LEU A 123 -9.35 -10.84 -17.60
N GLU A 124 -8.33 -9.97 -17.76
CA GLU A 124 -8.34 -9.01 -18.85
C GLU A 124 -7.00 -8.92 -19.61
N ILE A 125 -5.90 -9.39 -19.04
CA ILE A 125 -4.58 -9.29 -19.65
C ILE A 125 -4.05 -10.66 -20.10
N ALA A 126 -4.22 -11.69 -19.29
CA ALA A 126 -3.62 -13.00 -19.51
C ALA A 126 -4.09 -13.65 -20.83
N ASP A 127 -5.35 -13.49 -21.23
CA ASP A 127 -5.86 -14.02 -22.48
C ASP A 127 -5.24 -13.35 -23.71
N LEU A 128 -4.80 -12.09 -23.59
CA LEU A 128 -4.12 -11.33 -24.65
C LEU A 128 -2.62 -11.64 -24.70
N PHE A 129 -2.04 -12.09 -23.59
CA PHE A 129 -0.62 -12.37 -23.43
C PHE A 129 -0.41 -13.69 -22.68
N PRO A 130 -0.83 -14.85 -23.24
CA PRO A 130 -0.82 -16.14 -22.53
C PRO A 130 0.58 -16.62 -22.16
N GLU A 131 1.61 -16.13 -22.82
CA GLU A 131 3.01 -16.43 -22.55
C GLU A 131 3.63 -15.58 -21.41
N VAL A 132 2.90 -14.57 -20.88
CA VAL A 132 3.41 -13.68 -19.84
C VAL A 132 2.68 -13.92 -18.53
N SER A 133 3.39 -14.39 -17.54
CA SER A 133 2.89 -14.49 -16.15
C SER A 133 3.11 -13.18 -15.40
N VAL A 134 2.38 -13.01 -14.28
CA VAL A 134 2.62 -11.91 -13.35
C VAL A 134 3.01 -12.46 -11.98
N SER A 135 3.99 -11.85 -11.35
CA SER A 135 4.32 -12.06 -9.94
C SER A 135 4.12 -10.77 -9.15
N ILE A 136 3.48 -10.86 -7.99
CA ILE A 136 3.17 -9.72 -7.13
C ILE A 136 3.81 -9.95 -5.77
N ILE A 137 4.69 -9.05 -5.36
CA ILE A 137 5.13 -8.95 -3.96
C ILE A 137 4.23 -7.92 -3.28
N ALA A 138 3.61 -8.31 -2.17
CA ALA A 138 2.73 -7.46 -1.38
C ALA A 138 3.28 -7.35 0.04
N THR A 139 3.63 -6.14 0.46
CA THR A 139 4.29 -5.95 1.75
C THR A 139 3.49 -5.04 2.67
N ASP A 140 3.48 -5.36 3.96
CA ASP A 140 2.89 -4.53 5.01
C ASP A 140 3.63 -4.76 6.34
N ILE A 141 3.57 -3.78 7.23
CA ILE A 141 4.13 -3.87 8.59
C ILE A 141 3.16 -4.55 9.57
N ASP A 142 1.89 -4.68 9.23
CA ASP A 142 0.85 -5.25 10.11
C ASP A 142 0.63 -6.74 9.79
N ASN A 143 1.18 -7.61 10.64
CA ASN A 143 1.01 -9.06 10.51
C ASN A 143 -0.45 -9.51 10.58
N THR A 144 -1.32 -8.80 11.32
CA THR A 144 -2.76 -9.12 11.39
C THR A 144 -3.42 -8.85 10.04
N MET A 145 -3.05 -7.77 9.38
CA MET A 145 -3.53 -7.48 8.04
C MET A 145 -3.01 -8.48 7.01
N LEU A 146 -1.73 -8.86 7.09
CA LEU A 146 -1.16 -9.90 6.22
C LEU A 146 -1.80 -11.28 6.41
N ALA A 147 -2.16 -11.64 7.64
CA ALA A 147 -2.91 -12.88 7.89
C ALA A 147 -4.28 -12.84 7.18
N ARG A 148 -5.03 -11.75 7.31
CA ARG A 148 -6.30 -11.54 6.61
C ARG A 148 -6.13 -11.52 5.09
N ALA A 149 -5.05 -10.92 4.59
CA ALA A 149 -4.72 -10.93 3.16
C ALA A 149 -4.53 -12.37 2.65
N ARG A 150 -3.83 -13.21 3.42
CA ARG A 150 -3.63 -14.62 3.06
C ARG A 150 -4.93 -15.45 3.15
N GLU A 151 -5.85 -15.12 4.04
CA GLU A 151 -7.18 -15.73 4.08
C GLU A 151 -7.96 -15.40 2.80
N GLY A 152 -7.85 -14.17 2.30
CA GLY A 152 -8.46 -13.73 1.06
C GLY A 152 -9.98 -13.71 1.08
N CYS A 153 -10.61 -13.51 2.25
CA CYS A 153 -12.05 -13.43 2.43
C CYS A 153 -12.46 -12.05 2.95
N PHE A 154 -13.40 -11.40 2.29
CA PHE A 154 -13.74 -10.00 2.47
C PHE A 154 -15.25 -9.79 2.68
N LYS A 155 -15.60 -8.71 3.36
CA LYS A 155 -17.00 -8.25 3.46
C LYS A 155 -17.43 -7.58 2.16
N ALA A 156 -18.72 -7.58 1.85
CA ALA A 156 -19.29 -6.89 0.69
C ALA A 156 -18.87 -5.40 0.60
N THR A 157 -18.69 -4.73 1.74
CA THR A 157 -18.27 -3.33 1.81
C THR A 157 -16.86 -3.09 1.22
N SER A 158 -15.98 -4.09 1.23
CA SER A 158 -14.66 -3.97 0.60
C SER A 158 -14.72 -4.04 -0.93
N LEU A 159 -15.82 -4.60 -1.50
CA LEU A 159 -15.99 -4.82 -2.94
C LEU A 159 -16.76 -3.70 -3.65
N HIS A 160 -17.21 -2.69 -2.92
CA HIS A 160 -18.10 -1.63 -3.43
C HIS A 160 -17.62 -0.96 -4.74
N ASP A 161 -16.33 -0.80 -4.90
CA ASP A 161 -15.75 -0.14 -6.08
C ASP A 161 -15.36 -1.12 -7.20
N LEU A 162 -15.41 -2.43 -6.94
CA LEU A 162 -15.10 -3.47 -7.91
C LEU A 162 -16.25 -3.63 -8.92
N PRO A 163 -15.96 -3.68 -10.24
CA PRO A 163 -16.98 -3.92 -11.25
C PRO A 163 -17.75 -5.25 -11.00
N PRO A 164 -19.09 -5.25 -11.08
CA PRO A 164 -19.91 -6.44 -10.73
C PRO A 164 -19.53 -7.70 -11.51
N HIS A 165 -19.16 -7.58 -12.79
CA HIS A 165 -18.76 -8.72 -13.62
C HIS A 165 -17.47 -9.38 -13.12
N LEU A 166 -16.54 -8.61 -12.54
CA LEU A 166 -15.32 -9.15 -11.94
C LEU A 166 -15.60 -9.84 -10.61
N VAL A 167 -16.58 -9.35 -9.83
CA VAL A 167 -16.99 -10.02 -8.58
C VAL A 167 -17.42 -11.45 -8.85
N GLY A 168 -18.33 -11.66 -9.81
CA GLY A 168 -18.83 -12.99 -10.15
C GLY A 168 -17.76 -13.96 -10.68
N GLN A 169 -16.69 -13.43 -11.28
CA GLN A 169 -15.60 -14.24 -11.82
C GLN A 169 -14.48 -14.51 -10.82
N ALA A 170 -14.23 -13.59 -9.90
CA ALA A 170 -13.05 -13.64 -9.02
C ALA A 170 -13.36 -14.16 -7.61
N PHE A 171 -14.62 -14.18 -7.18
CA PHE A 171 -14.98 -14.52 -5.81
C PHE A 171 -15.99 -15.68 -5.74
N ASP A 172 -15.86 -16.48 -4.69
CA ASP A 172 -16.88 -17.39 -4.21
C ASP A 172 -17.56 -16.78 -2.97
N HIS A 173 -18.87 -16.96 -2.87
CA HIS A 173 -19.65 -16.47 -1.74
C HIS A 173 -19.70 -17.54 -0.65
N VAL A 174 -19.10 -17.23 0.52
CA VAL A 174 -19.02 -18.16 1.67
C VAL A 174 -19.65 -17.50 2.89
N GLY A 175 -20.86 -17.91 3.24
CA GLY A 175 -21.64 -17.26 4.30
C GLY A 175 -21.91 -15.78 3.98
N SER A 176 -21.40 -14.86 4.80
CA SER A 176 -21.51 -13.41 4.57
C SER A 176 -20.28 -12.80 3.91
N LEU A 177 -19.29 -13.62 3.50
CA LEU A 177 -18.02 -13.18 2.97
C LEU A 177 -17.88 -13.52 1.48
N PHE A 178 -17.07 -12.75 0.81
CA PHE A 178 -16.61 -12.96 -0.55
C PHE A 178 -15.14 -13.41 -0.50
N CYS A 179 -14.88 -14.66 -0.85
CA CYS A 179 -13.54 -15.24 -0.81
C CYS A 179 -12.93 -15.31 -2.21
N ILE A 180 -11.71 -14.83 -2.35
CA ILE A 180 -10.96 -14.87 -3.61
C ILE A 180 -10.80 -16.32 -4.06
N ARG A 181 -11.15 -16.62 -5.31
CA ARG A 181 -10.95 -17.95 -5.91
C ARG A 181 -9.49 -18.32 -5.93
N PRO A 182 -9.14 -19.61 -5.69
CA PRO A 182 -7.74 -20.07 -5.57
C PRO A 182 -6.83 -19.65 -6.72
N ARG A 183 -7.35 -19.58 -7.95
CA ARG A 183 -6.57 -19.16 -9.14
C ARG A 183 -6.01 -17.73 -9.02
N HIS A 184 -6.76 -16.81 -8.41
CA HIS A 184 -6.35 -15.41 -8.23
C HIS A 184 -5.53 -15.17 -6.96
N ARG A 185 -5.33 -16.20 -6.14
CA ARG A 185 -4.43 -16.14 -4.96
C ARG A 185 -2.99 -16.54 -5.30
N LYS A 186 -2.82 -17.30 -6.39
CA LYS A 186 -1.49 -17.71 -6.87
C LYS A 186 -0.70 -16.49 -7.34
N ALA A 187 0.63 -16.59 -7.21
CA ALA A 187 1.58 -15.55 -7.62
C ALA A 187 1.49 -14.21 -6.85
N ILE A 188 0.83 -14.19 -5.69
CA ILE A 188 0.94 -13.08 -4.73
C ILE A 188 1.70 -13.57 -3.51
N ASP A 189 2.82 -12.92 -3.22
CA ASP A 189 3.67 -13.22 -2.07
C ASP A 189 3.51 -12.12 -1.01
N PHE A 190 2.81 -12.43 0.07
CA PHE A 190 2.56 -11.52 1.19
C PHE A 190 3.70 -11.58 2.20
N ARG A 191 4.43 -10.48 2.38
CA ARG A 191 5.60 -10.40 3.27
C ARG A 191 5.43 -9.33 4.32
N TYR A 192 5.88 -9.62 5.54
CA TYR A 192 6.11 -8.59 6.53
C TYR A 192 7.30 -7.72 6.10
N GLN A 193 7.11 -6.41 6.10
CA GLN A 193 8.17 -5.46 5.78
C GLN A 193 7.86 -4.07 6.33
N ASP A 194 8.81 -3.49 7.03
CA ASP A 194 8.76 -2.08 7.39
C ASP A 194 9.44 -1.24 6.30
N LEU A 195 8.63 -0.52 5.53
CA LEU A 195 9.10 0.35 4.45
C LEU A 195 10.09 1.44 4.91
N ARG A 196 10.10 1.75 6.21
CA ARG A 196 11.06 2.68 6.80
C ARG A 196 12.47 2.09 6.89
N LEU A 197 12.60 0.77 6.89
CA LEU A 197 13.87 0.06 7.08
C LEU A 197 14.40 -0.55 5.80
N GLU A 198 13.52 -1.18 5.01
CA GLU A 198 13.93 -1.97 3.85
C GLU A 198 12.90 -1.98 2.71
N THR A 199 13.33 -2.39 1.53
CA THR A 199 12.51 -2.65 0.35
C THR A 199 12.85 -4.01 -0.24
N PRO A 200 11.95 -4.65 -1.01
CA PRO A 200 12.28 -5.89 -1.72
C PRO A 200 13.47 -5.67 -2.65
N THR A 201 14.33 -6.69 -2.79
CA THR A 201 15.55 -6.59 -3.63
C THR A 201 15.29 -6.75 -5.13
N ALA A 202 14.12 -7.24 -5.53
CA ALA A 202 13.75 -7.43 -6.94
C ALA A 202 13.56 -6.08 -7.67
N VAL A 203 13.61 -6.13 -9.01
CA VAL A 203 13.23 -5.03 -9.89
C VAL A 203 11.81 -5.25 -10.38
N PHE A 204 11.01 -4.19 -10.40
CA PHE A 204 9.57 -4.23 -10.67
C PHE A 204 9.19 -3.38 -11.88
N ASP A 205 8.18 -3.81 -12.62
CA ASP A 205 7.57 -3.06 -13.72
C ASP A 205 6.55 -2.04 -13.23
N LEU A 206 5.92 -2.33 -12.08
CA LEU A 206 4.94 -1.48 -11.44
C LEU A 206 5.14 -1.53 -9.92
N ILE A 207 5.23 -0.36 -9.30
CA ILE A 207 5.27 -0.21 -7.85
C ILE A 207 4.10 0.67 -7.41
N LEU A 208 3.26 0.18 -6.50
CA LEU A 208 2.22 0.96 -5.86
C LEU A 208 2.66 1.24 -4.42
N CYS A 209 2.78 2.52 -4.05
CA CYS A 209 3.02 2.97 -2.69
C CYS A 209 1.95 4.02 -2.35
N ARG A 210 0.74 3.56 -2.03
CA ARG A 210 -0.44 4.41 -1.93
C ARG A 210 -0.92 4.57 -0.50
N TYR A 211 -1.08 5.82 -0.07
CA TYR A 211 -1.57 6.19 1.26
C TYR A 211 -0.72 5.62 2.40
N VAL A 212 0.60 5.52 2.19
CA VAL A 212 1.59 5.08 3.18
C VAL A 212 2.70 6.14 3.31
N ALA A 213 3.76 6.03 2.51
CA ALA A 213 4.95 6.85 2.68
C ALA A 213 4.66 8.35 2.51
N PHE A 214 4.01 8.72 1.42
CA PHE A 214 3.77 10.12 1.05
C PHE A 214 2.60 10.76 1.81
N THR A 215 1.84 9.98 2.58
CA THR A 215 0.82 10.47 3.50
C THR A 215 1.36 10.63 4.92
N TYR A 216 2.05 9.61 5.44
CA TYR A 216 2.30 9.50 6.88
C TYR A 216 3.73 9.82 7.30
N PHE A 217 4.74 9.66 6.42
CA PHE A 217 6.13 9.81 6.82
C PHE A 217 6.62 11.25 6.70
N VAL A 218 7.61 11.61 7.51
CA VAL A 218 8.27 12.91 7.41
C VAL A 218 9.02 13.09 6.09
N PRO A 219 9.17 14.32 5.54
CA PRO A 219 9.76 14.54 4.23
C PRO A 219 11.13 13.90 3.99
N PRO A 220 12.10 13.90 4.92
CA PRO A 220 13.38 13.22 4.70
C PRO A 220 13.23 11.72 4.46
N LEU A 221 12.28 11.08 5.17
CA LEU A 221 11.99 9.66 5.00
C LEU A 221 11.26 9.38 3.69
N GLN A 222 10.34 10.26 3.28
CA GLN A 222 9.69 10.18 1.97
C GLN A 222 10.71 10.20 0.83
N ASN A 223 11.67 11.11 0.88
CA ASN A 223 12.72 11.22 -0.14
C ASN A 223 13.59 9.96 -0.21
N ARG A 224 14.00 9.43 0.94
CA ARG A 224 14.76 8.17 1.01
C ARG A 224 13.98 7.01 0.40
N ILE A 225 12.70 6.87 0.74
CA ILE A 225 11.85 5.81 0.20
C ILE A 225 11.64 6.00 -1.30
N LEU A 226 11.46 7.22 -1.77
CA LEU A 226 11.36 7.50 -3.21
C LEU A 226 12.62 7.04 -3.96
N THR A 227 13.80 7.35 -3.45
CA THR A 227 15.05 6.86 -4.03
C THR A 227 15.09 5.33 -4.09
N GLN A 228 14.74 4.65 -2.99
CA GLN A 228 14.69 3.20 -2.95
C GLN A 228 13.67 2.62 -3.95
N ILE A 229 12.50 3.24 -4.09
CA ILE A 229 11.49 2.86 -5.09
C ILE A 229 12.06 3.00 -6.51
N LEU A 230 12.74 4.11 -6.80
CA LEU A 230 13.34 4.36 -8.12
C LEU A 230 14.46 3.36 -8.45
N ASP A 231 15.24 2.93 -7.46
CA ASP A 231 16.27 1.90 -7.62
C ASP A 231 15.67 0.52 -7.92
N ARG A 232 14.46 0.26 -7.45
CA ARG A 232 13.71 -0.99 -7.67
C ARG A 232 12.79 -0.94 -8.90
N LEU A 233 12.65 0.20 -9.54
CA LEU A 233 11.80 0.36 -10.71
C LEU A 233 12.61 0.08 -11.98
N SER A 234 12.09 -0.82 -12.83
CA SER A 234 12.68 -1.13 -14.14
C SER A 234 12.74 0.13 -15.03
N PRO A 235 13.62 0.17 -16.03
CA PRO A 235 13.52 1.16 -17.09
C PRO A 235 12.09 1.19 -17.66
N ASP A 236 11.54 2.37 -17.89
CA ASP A 236 10.13 2.55 -18.32
C ASP A 236 9.07 1.94 -17.39
N GLY A 237 9.44 1.57 -16.16
CA GLY A 237 8.53 1.09 -15.14
C GLY A 237 7.64 2.20 -14.57
N TYR A 238 6.58 1.80 -13.88
CA TYR A 238 5.58 2.72 -13.35
C TYR A 238 5.58 2.75 -11.83
N VAL A 239 5.46 3.95 -11.26
CA VAL A 239 5.16 4.15 -9.84
C VAL A 239 3.82 4.85 -9.68
N VAL A 240 3.04 4.39 -8.70
CA VAL A 240 1.71 4.90 -8.39
C VAL A 240 1.66 5.28 -6.92
N VAL A 241 1.18 6.48 -6.64
CA VAL A 241 0.89 6.94 -5.27
C VAL A 241 -0.59 7.28 -5.12
N GLY A 242 -1.05 7.54 -3.89
CA GLY A 242 -2.47 7.84 -3.63
C GLY A 242 -2.93 9.13 -4.33
N ALA A 243 -4.20 9.22 -4.69
CA ALA A 243 -4.77 10.33 -5.46
C ALA A 243 -4.52 11.72 -4.85
N HIS A 244 -4.35 11.80 -3.53
CA HIS A 244 -4.08 13.05 -2.82
C HIS A 244 -2.63 13.17 -2.33
N GLU A 245 -1.79 12.19 -2.64
CA GLU A 245 -0.37 12.21 -2.33
C GLU A 245 0.40 12.97 -3.41
N ARG A 246 1.53 13.51 -3.04
CA ARG A 246 2.43 14.20 -3.96
C ARG A 246 3.85 13.71 -3.72
N ILE A 247 4.50 13.31 -4.79
CA ILE A 247 5.94 13.12 -4.79
C ILE A 247 6.54 14.52 -4.76
N ALA A 248 7.43 14.80 -3.79
CA ALA A 248 8.11 16.08 -3.70
C ALA A 248 8.84 16.35 -5.03
N ALA A 249 8.90 17.64 -5.42
CA ALA A 249 9.60 18.09 -6.63
C ALA A 249 11.14 18.01 -6.45
N VAL A 250 11.64 16.83 -6.15
CA VAL A 250 13.06 16.51 -6.32
C VAL A 250 13.25 16.20 -7.81
N GLU A 251 14.39 16.57 -8.39
CA GLU A 251 14.75 16.13 -9.75
C GLU A 251 14.68 14.60 -9.81
N THR A 252 13.58 14.08 -10.30
CA THR A 252 13.37 12.64 -10.44
C THR A 252 13.19 12.31 -11.92
N PRO A 253 13.66 11.15 -12.37
CA PRO A 253 13.43 10.69 -13.74
C PRO A 253 11.99 10.19 -13.95
N LEU A 254 11.02 10.85 -13.31
CA LEU A 254 9.62 10.47 -13.36
C LEU A 254 8.82 11.43 -14.24
N LEU A 255 8.18 10.89 -15.25
CA LEU A 255 7.22 11.59 -16.10
C LEU A 255 5.81 11.21 -15.66
N ARG A 256 4.98 12.21 -15.38
CA ARG A 256 3.57 11.94 -15.07
C ARG A 256 2.85 11.43 -16.31
N LEU A 257 2.10 10.36 -16.16
CA LEU A 257 1.37 9.72 -17.25
C LEU A 257 0.10 10.48 -17.64
N ASP A 258 -0.55 11.12 -16.65
CA ASP A 258 -1.81 11.83 -16.75
C ASP A 258 -1.88 12.90 -15.65
N ASP A 259 -2.35 14.10 -15.96
CA ASP A 259 -2.39 15.22 -15.01
C ASP A 259 -3.38 15.00 -13.85
N SER A 260 -4.40 14.19 -14.07
CA SER A 260 -5.44 13.90 -13.08
C SER A 260 -5.08 12.74 -12.13
N LEU A 261 -4.13 11.88 -12.53
CA LEU A 261 -3.77 10.67 -11.80
C LEU A 261 -2.33 10.74 -11.26
N GLN A 262 -2.10 10.11 -10.15
CA GLN A 262 -0.77 10.01 -9.54
C GLN A 262 -0.04 8.75 -10.06
N ILE A 263 0.06 8.63 -11.38
CA ILE A 263 0.80 7.58 -12.09
C ILE A 263 2.00 8.23 -12.76
N PHE A 264 3.17 7.69 -12.52
CA PHE A 264 4.43 8.21 -13.07
C PHE A 264 5.18 7.07 -13.77
N ARG A 265 5.80 7.38 -14.90
CA ARG A 265 6.70 6.47 -15.63
C ARG A 265 8.14 6.91 -15.44
N LYS A 266 9.03 5.96 -15.18
CA LYS A 266 10.47 6.23 -15.12
C LYS A 266 10.99 6.50 -16.53
N SER A 267 11.56 7.69 -16.74
CA SER A 267 12.18 8.04 -18.02
C SER A 267 13.52 7.31 -18.17
N THR A 268 13.73 6.75 -19.35
CA THR A 268 15.01 6.13 -19.75
C THR A 268 15.95 7.12 -20.43
N SER A 269 15.53 8.38 -20.61
CA SER A 269 16.41 9.40 -21.21
C SER A 269 17.66 9.53 -20.34
N ALA A 270 18.78 9.09 -20.90
CA ALA A 270 20.11 9.33 -20.35
C ALA A 270 20.31 10.83 -20.12
N ARG A 271 20.87 11.18 -18.97
CA ARG A 271 21.47 12.48 -18.76
C ARG A 271 22.64 12.66 -19.70
#